data_4a21dce7ff9d68d886f11a882a8cae17
#
_entry.id   4a21dce7ff9d68d886f11a882a8cae17
#
_cell.length_a   1.000
_cell.length_b   1.000
_cell.length_c   1.000
_cell.angle_alpha   90.00
_cell.angle_beta   90.00
_cell.angle_gamma   90.00
#
_symmetry.space_group_name_H-M   'P 1'
#
loop_
_entity.id
_entity.type
_entity.pdbx_description
1 polymer ?
#
loop_
_entity_poly.entity_id
_entity_poly.type
_entity_poly.pdbx_seq_one_letter_code
_entity_poly.pdbx_strand_id
1 'polypeptide(L)'
;IAGCHHQSVKQVVALAMHAQSIGYDFIIILTPYVAARDDETVFQFYEYICSKIDIGVILFNVPQNCHPINANLAKRLSKLDNICGYKQADGSPASTHAIIDSVGDDIVVSVADEAPWLTSMTQLGLQWLVNYNPHLYQSKGWLPLKDYTDAALNGDLTEATRIAKSIQPLRELHAKWIMGYWNSGRMPIAEMKYWQELIGMHGGETRPPVIPMTEEKKRELKSDLIKTGLFEIV
;
A
#
# COMPACT_ATOMS: atom_id res chain seq x y z
N ILE A 1 -0.81 -10.87 -5.45
CA ILE A 1 -1.06 -10.76 -3.99
C ILE A 1 -2.56 -10.66 -3.75
N ALA A 2 -3.15 -11.49 -2.89
CA ALA A 2 -4.55 -11.40 -2.48
C ALA A 2 -4.69 -10.77 -1.09
N GLY A 3 -5.61 -9.81 -0.93
CA GLY A 3 -5.95 -9.23 0.37
C GLY A 3 -6.92 -10.14 1.14
N CYS A 4 -6.45 -10.73 2.22
CA CYS A 4 -7.20 -11.70 3.02
C CYS A 4 -7.55 -11.14 4.42
N HIS A 5 -8.03 -9.88 4.47
CA HIS A 5 -8.30 -9.19 5.72
C HIS A 5 -9.70 -9.53 6.24
N HIS A 6 -9.79 -9.97 7.49
CA HIS A 6 -11.06 -10.15 8.18
C HIS A 6 -10.86 -10.19 9.71
N GLN A 7 -11.88 -9.83 10.50
CA GLN A 7 -11.82 -9.92 11.96
C GLN A 7 -11.82 -11.35 12.48
N SER A 8 -12.54 -12.23 11.79
CA SER A 8 -12.59 -13.65 12.13
C SER A 8 -11.41 -14.40 11.51
N VAL A 9 -10.56 -14.99 12.32
CA VAL A 9 -9.45 -15.83 11.87
C VAL A 9 -9.93 -16.97 10.95
N LYS A 10 -11.12 -17.53 11.20
CA LYS A 10 -11.73 -18.55 10.34
C LYS A 10 -11.96 -18.05 8.93
N GLN A 11 -12.40 -16.79 8.78
CA GLN A 11 -12.61 -16.17 7.46
C GLN A 11 -11.28 -15.83 6.78
N VAL A 12 -10.27 -15.37 7.55
CA VAL A 12 -8.91 -15.15 7.01
C VAL A 12 -8.37 -16.45 6.42
N VAL A 13 -8.44 -17.55 7.16
CA VAL A 13 -7.99 -18.87 6.67
C VAL A 13 -8.76 -19.31 5.43
N ALA A 14 -10.09 -19.16 5.41
CA ALA A 14 -10.89 -19.51 4.25
C ALA A 14 -10.52 -18.69 3.00
N LEU A 15 -10.31 -17.38 3.14
CA LEU A 15 -9.86 -16.51 2.05
C LEU A 15 -8.44 -16.88 1.58
N ALA A 16 -7.54 -17.17 2.52
CA ALA A 16 -6.17 -17.57 2.21
C ALA A 16 -6.10 -18.90 1.47
N MET A 17 -6.84 -19.91 1.92
CA MET A 17 -6.95 -21.22 1.23
C MET A 17 -7.58 -21.07 -0.16
N HIS A 18 -8.58 -20.20 -0.31
CA HIS A 18 -9.14 -19.89 -1.62
C HIS A 18 -8.10 -19.23 -2.54
N ALA A 19 -7.40 -18.19 -2.07
CA ALA A 19 -6.33 -17.55 -2.83
C ALA A 19 -5.27 -18.55 -3.28
N GLN A 20 -4.81 -19.42 -2.37
CA GLN A 20 -3.87 -20.49 -2.67
C GLN A 20 -4.42 -21.45 -3.74
N SER A 21 -5.69 -21.85 -3.65
CA SER A 21 -6.31 -22.81 -4.57
C SER A 21 -6.46 -22.29 -6.01
N ILE A 22 -6.53 -20.98 -6.18
CA ILE A 22 -6.66 -20.33 -7.50
C ILE A 22 -5.34 -19.74 -8.02
N GLY A 23 -4.20 -20.05 -7.36
CA GLY A 23 -2.86 -19.78 -7.87
C GLY A 23 -2.31 -18.38 -7.56
N TYR A 24 -2.73 -17.72 -6.49
CA TYR A 24 -2.01 -16.56 -5.99
C TYR A 24 -0.66 -16.97 -5.39
N ASP A 25 0.37 -16.13 -5.59
CA ASP A 25 1.71 -16.36 -5.04
C ASP A 25 1.80 -15.96 -3.56
N PHE A 26 1.09 -14.90 -3.19
CA PHE A 26 1.11 -14.31 -1.85
C PHE A 26 -0.26 -13.86 -1.39
N ILE A 27 -0.45 -13.85 -0.09
CA ILE A 27 -1.53 -13.12 0.57
C ILE A 27 -0.97 -11.97 1.42
N ILE A 28 -1.78 -10.95 1.65
CA ILE A 28 -1.45 -9.86 2.57
C ILE A 28 -2.54 -9.76 3.64
N ILE A 29 -2.12 -9.67 4.92
CA ILE A 29 -3.03 -9.72 6.06
C ILE A 29 -2.74 -8.57 7.03
N LEU A 30 -3.80 -7.82 7.41
CA LEU A 30 -3.80 -6.91 8.56
C LEU A 30 -3.87 -7.68 9.87
N THR A 31 -3.29 -7.13 10.95
CA THR A 31 -3.61 -7.61 12.29
C THR A 31 -5.10 -7.40 12.59
N PRO A 32 -5.72 -8.23 13.45
CA PRO A 32 -7.10 -8.02 13.86
C PRO A 32 -7.27 -6.66 14.53
N TYR A 33 -8.25 -5.86 14.09
CA TYR A 33 -8.43 -4.48 14.56
C TYR A 33 -9.41 -4.36 15.74
N VAL A 34 -10.04 -5.45 16.18
CA VAL A 34 -10.99 -5.45 17.33
C VAL A 34 -10.41 -6.15 18.55
N ALA A 35 -9.98 -7.41 18.42
CA ALA A 35 -9.68 -8.27 19.56
C ALA A 35 -8.18 -8.33 19.94
N ALA A 36 -7.28 -8.15 18.99
CA ALA A 36 -5.83 -8.21 19.24
C ALA A 36 -5.29 -6.83 19.61
N ARG A 37 -4.86 -6.68 20.87
CA ARG A 37 -4.38 -5.42 21.44
C ARG A 37 -3.00 -5.54 22.09
N ASP A 38 -2.31 -6.65 21.88
CA ASP A 38 -0.96 -6.94 22.38
C ASP A 38 -0.20 -7.84 21.40
N ASP A 39 1.13 -7.82 21.52
CA ASP A 39 2.04 -8.53 20.62
C ASP A 39 1.82 -10.04 20.64
N GLU A 40 1.47 -10.63 21.80
CA GLU A 40 1.31 -12.07 21.91
C GLU A 40 0.04 -12.54 21.19
N THR A 41 -1.07 -11.83 21.36
CA THR A 41 -2.31 -12.13 20.65
C THR A 41 -2.14 -12.00 19.14
N VAL A 42 -1.38 -11.00 18.66
CA VAL A 42 -1.06 -10.84 17.23
C VAL A 42 -0.16 -11.97 16.76
N PHE A 43 0.85 -12.37 17.53
CA PHE A 43 1.72 -13.48 17.18
C PHE A 43 0.92 -14.78 17.01
N GLN A 44 0.08 -15.14 17.99
CA GLN A 44 -0.77 -16.33 17.94
C GLN A 44 -1.76 -16.31 16.76
N PHE A 45 -2.28 -15.13 16.40
CA PHE A 45 -3.14 -14.98 15.23
C PHE A 45 -2.42 -15.38 13.94
N TYR A 46 -1.22 -14.88 13.70
CA TYR A 46 -0.44 -15.23 12.51
C TYR A 46 0.07 -16.67 12.55
N GLU A 47 0.54 -17.14 13.69
CA GLU A 47 0.97 -18.55 13.88
C GLU A 47 -0.15 -19.52 13.54
N TYR A 48 -1.36 -19.27 14.02
CA TYR A 48 -2.52 -20.10 13.70
C TYR A 48 -2.83 -20.08 12.20
N ILE A 49 -2.83 -18.92 11.55
CA ILE A 49 -3.08 -18.82 10.10
C ILE A 49 -2.00 -19.59 9.33
N CYS A 50 -0.73 -19.32 9.63
CA CYS A 50 0.42 -19.96 8.99
C CYS A 50 0.40 -21.49 9.14
N SER A 51 -0.15 -22.01 10.25
CA SER A 51 -0.30 -23.47 10.44
C SER A 51 -1.38 -24.13 9.53
N LYS A 52 -2.16 -23.34 8.78
CA LYS A 52 -3.29 -23.81 7.96
C LYS A 52 -3.11 -23.62 6.47
N ILE A 53 -2.05 -22.95 6.06
CA ILE A 53 -1.81 -22.56 4.66
C ILE A 53 -0.33 -22.74 4.30
N ASP A 54 -0.05 -22.91 3.00
CA ASP A 54 1.31 -23.04 2.46
C ASP A 54 1.71 -21.84 1.58
N ILE A 55 0.79 -20.88 1.36
CA ILE A 55 1.04 -19.67 0.57
C ILE A 55 1.85 -18.63 1.35
N GLY A 56 2.71 -17.87 0.66
CA GLY A 56 3.49 -16.79 1.27
C GLY A 56 2.61 -15.69 1.88
N VAL A 57 2.97 -15.23 3.08
CA VAL A 57 2.21 -14.24 3.85
C VAL A 57 3.01 -12.94 3.99
N ILE A 58 2.39 -11.83 3.59
CA ILE A 58 2.91 -10.48 3.79
C ILE A 58 2.20 -9.87 5.01
N LEU A 59 2.97 -9.51 6.02
CA LEU A 59 2.49 -8.75 7.17
C LEU A 59 2.11 -7.34 6.73
N PHE A 60 0.94 -6.84 7.15
CA PHE A 60 0.52 -5.49 6.81
C PHE A 60 0.38 -4.63 8.07
N ASN A 61 1.33 -3.73 8.28
CA ASN A 61 1.35 -2.84 9.43
C ASN A 61 0.64 -1.52 9.11
N VAL A 62 -0.50 -1.29 9.76
CA VAL A 62 -1.31 -0.05 9.68
C VAL A 62 -1.69 0.38 11.09
N PRO A 63 -0.78 1.04 11.85
CA PRO A 63 -0.99 1.39 13.26
C PRO A 63 -2.21 2.27 13.50
N GLN A 64 -2.66 3.00 12.49
CA GLN A 64 -3.86 3.84 12.56
C GLN A 64 -5.15 3.01 12.73
N ASN A 65 -5.15 1.75 12.30
CA ASN A 65 -6.33 0.90 12.25
C ASN A 65 -6.29 -0.28 13.21
N CYS A 66 -5.09 -0.76 13.59
CA CYS A 66 -4.92 -2.01 14.33
C CYS A 66 -3.66 -1.97 15.21
N HIS A 67 -3.46 -3.00 16.04
CA HIS A 67 -2.24 -3.12 16.85
C HIS A 67 -1.00 -3.11 15.97
N PRO A 68 0.00 -2.24 16.24
CA PRO A 68 1.19 -2.13 15.42
C PRO A 68 2.06 -3.40 15.49
N ILE A 69 2.62 -3.78 14.35
CA ILE A 69 3.67 -4.80 14.32
C ILE A 69 5.01 -4.06 14.45
N ASN A 70 5.51 -3.94 15.67
CA ASN A 70 6.80 -3.33 15.95
C ASN A 70 7.97 -4.25 15.54
N ALA A 71 9.22 -3.76 15.61
CA ALA A 71 10.40 -4.49 15.20
C ALA A 71 10.59 -5.84 15.94
N ASN A 72 10.30 -5.88 17.24
CA ASN A 72 10.41 -7.11 18.04
C ASN A 72 9.37 -8.15 17.62
N LEU A 73 8.12 -7.73 17.42
CA LEU A 73 7.07 -8.60 16.94
C LEU A 73 7.34 -9.06 15.51
N ALA A 74 7.79 -8.17 14.64
CA ALA A 74 8.19 -8.50 13.27
C ALA A 74 9.30 -9.59 13.26
N LYS A 75 10.32 -9.45 14.13
CA LYS A 75 11.40 -10.45 14.28
C LYS A 75 10.88 -11.82 14.73
N ARG A 76 9.90 -11.86 15.61
CA ARG A 76 9.26 -13.12 16.01
C ARG A 76 8.47 -13.74 14.87
N LEU A 77 7.66 -12.91 14.19
CA LEU A 77 6.82 -13.36 13.07
C LEU A 77 7.65 -13.82 11.86
N SER A 78 8.79 -13.20 11.59
CA SER A 78 9.67 -13.61 10.47
C SER A 78 10.25 -15.03 10.62
N LYS A 79 10.07 -15.67 11.77
CA LYS A 79 10.50 -17.07 12.00
C LYS A 79 9.43 -18.10 11.64
N LEU A 80 8.23 -17.66 11.28
CA LEU A 80 7.20 -18.54 10.75
C LEU A 80 7.49 -18.77 9.25
N ASP A 81 7.52 -20.04 8.83
CA ASP A 81 8.07 -20.47 7.54
C ASP A 81 7.46 -19.76 6.31
N ASN A 82 6.19 -19.42 6.36
CA ASN A 82 5.49 -18.76 5.27
C ASN A 82 5.36 -17.24 5.40
N ILE A 83 5.91 -16.61 6.43
CA ILE A 83 6.05 -15.15 6.47
C ILE A 83 7.22 -14.74 5.57
N CYS A 84 6.93 -14.04 4.48
CA CYS A 84 7.91 -13.68 3.45
C CYS A 84 8.02 -12.17 3.19
N GLY A 85 7.15 -11.36 3.77
CA GLY A 85 7.17 -9.92 3.53
C GLY A 85 6.51 -9.10 4.63
N TYR A 86 6.86 -7.81 4.64
CA TYR A 86 6.34 -6.81 5.55
C TYR A 86 6.02 -5.53 4.79
N LYS A 87 4.76 -5.11 4.80
CA LYS A 87 4.32 -3.83 4.24
C LYS A 87 4.15 -2.81 5.35
N GLN A 88 4.97 -1.76 5.32
CA GLN A 88 4.97 -0.66 6.29
C GLN A 88 4.10 0.49 5.82
N ALA A 89 3.08 0.84 6.60
CA ALA A 89 2.15 1.93 6.30
C ALA A 89 1.94 2.91 7.48
N ASP A 90 2.97 3.09 8.34
CA ASP A 90 2.89 4.06 9.44
C ASP A 90 3.43 5.46 9.07
N GLY A 91 4.06 5.60 7.90
CA GLY A 91 4.61 6.85 7.41
C GLY A 91 5.88 7.32 8.14
N SER A 92 6.40 6.57 9.11
CA SER A 92 7.59 6.92 9.89
C SER A 92 8.89 6.37 9.27
N PRO A 93 9.83 7.20 8.82
CA PRO A 93 11.14 6.71 8.37
C PRO A 93 11.90 5.97 9.47
N ALA A 94 11.85 6.45 10.71
CA ALA A 94 12.54 5.81 11.83
C ALA A 94 11.98 4.41 12.14
N SER A 95 10.65 4.25 12.09
CA SER A 95 10.01 2.95 12.24
C SER A 95 10.37 2.02 11.08
N THR A 96 10.40 2.53 9.85
CA THR A 96 10.82 1.76 8.67
C THR A 96 12.26 1.26 8.81
N HIS A 97 13.18 2.10 9.25
CA HIS A 97 14.56 1.71 9.55
C HIS A 97 14.61 0.57 10.59
N ALA A 98 13.92 0.72 11.72
CA ALA A 98 13.90 -0.29 12.77
C ALA A 98 13.37 -1.65 12.28
N ILE A 99 12.39 -1.65 11.36
CA ILE A 99 11.89 -2.88 10.73
C ILE A 99 12.95 -3.49 9.82
N ILE A 100 13.59 -2.69 8.96
CA ILE A 100 14.64 -3.18 8.05
C ILE A 100 15.80 -3.78 8.84
N ASP A 101 16.29 -3.08 9.86
CA ASP A 101 17.37 -3.56 10.73
C ASP A 101 17.01 -4.86 11.45
N SER A 102 15.73 -5.05 11.75
CA SER A 102 15.25 -6.24 12.47
C SER A 102 15.02 -7.45 11.58
N VAL A 103 14.47 -7.27 10.39
CA VAL A 103 13.97 -8.37 9.54
C VAL A 103 14.37 -8.29 8.07
N GLY A 104 15.08 -7.24 7.64
CA GLY A 104 15.41 -7.03 6.22
C GLY A 104 16.23 -8.14 5.58
N ASP A 105 17.01 -8.88 6.37
CA ASP A 105 17.76 -10.06 5.91
C ASP A 105 16.92 -11.34 5.87
N ASP A 106 15.78 -11.38 6.59
CA ASP A 106 14.92 -12.55 6.69
C ASP A 106 13.75 -12.49 5.69
N ILE A 107 13.14 -11.30 5.51
CA ILE A 107 11.92 -11.11 4.70
C ILE A 107 11.97 -9.78 3.93
N VAL A 108 11.20 -9.69 2.84
CA VAL A 108 11.13 -8.46 2.04
C VAL A 108 10.35 -7.37 2.77
N VAL A 109 10.94 -6.19 2.92
CA VAL A 109 10.27 -5.01 3.48
C VAL A 109 9.83 -4.08 2.37
N SER A 110 8.60 -3.57 2.45
CA SER A 110 8.01 -2.62 1.51
C SER A 110 7.42 -1.42 2.23
N VAL A 111 7.46 -0.25 1.60
CA VAL A 111 6.65 0.90 2.02
C VAL A 111 5.31 0.91 1.29
N ALA A 112 4.32 1.61 1.87
CA ALA A 112 2.96 1.65 1.33
C ALA A 112 2.70 2.87 0.43
N ASP A 113 3.52 3.91 0.53
CA ASP A 113 3.30 5.19 -0.13
C ASP A 113 4.36 5.48 -1.21
N GLU A 114 3.96 6.19 -2.25
CA GLU A 114 4.86 6.59 -3.32
C GLU A 114 5.88 7.64 -2.86
N ALA A 115 5.48 8.60 -2.05
CA ALA A 115 6.33 9.74 -1.68
C ALA A 115 7.70 9.36 -1.06
N PRO A 116 7.82 8.39 -0.13
CA PRO A 116 9.11 7.94 0.39
C PRO A 116 9.84 6.93 -0.51
N TRP A 117 9.24 6.48 -1.62
CA TRP A 117 9.75 5.31 -2.34
C TRP A 117 11.16 5.49 -2.91
N LEU A 118 11.43 6.60 -3.60
CA LEU A 118 12.78 6.84 -4.16
C LEU A 118 13.85 6.88 -3.05
N THR A 119 13.57 7.56 -1.94
CA THR A 119 14.47 7.59 -0.78
C THR A 119 14.65 6.21 -0.17
N SER A 120 13.58 5.45 -0.06
CA SER A 120 13.62 4.08 0.47
C SER A 120 14.47 3.15 -0.39
N MET A 121 14.39 3.26 -1.72
CA MET A 121 15.29 2.51 -2.62
C MET A 121 16.76 2.93 -2.45
N THR A 122 17.03 4.22 -2.46
CA THR A 122 18.41 4.73 -2.56
C THR A 122 19.15 4.75 -1.23
N GLN A 123 18.44 4.87 -0.11
CA GLN A 123 19.05 4.96 1.23
C GLN A 123 18.86 3.69 2.06
N LEU A 124 17.79 2.93 1.83
CA LEU A 124 17.45 1.76 2.63
C LEU A 124 17.54 0.45 1.83
N GLY A 125 17.86 0.50 0.55
CA GLY A 125 18.00 -0.68 -0.32
C GLY A 125 16.70 -1.41 -0.61
N LEU A 126 15.53 -0.79 -0.40
CA LEU A 126 14.25 -1.43 -0.70
C LEU A 126 14.08 -1.63 -2.21
N GLN A 127 13.63 -2.82 -2.59
CA GLN A 127 13.43 -3.19 -4.01
C GLN A 127 11.96 -3.38 -4.37
N TRP A 128 11.04 -3.21 -3.43
CA TRP A 128 9.64 -3.52 -3.63
C TRP A 128 8.71 -2.46 -3.04
N LEU A 129 7.83 -1.91 -3.88
CA LEU A 129 6.78 -0.97 -3.49
C LEU A 129 5.41 -1.66 -3.57
N VAL A 130 4.77 -1.86 -2.43
CA VAL A 130 3.38 -2.32 -2.37
C VAL A 130 2.48 -1.12 -2.03
N ASN A 131 2.27 -0.26 -3.02
CA ASN A 131 1.42 0.93 -2.88
C ASN A 131 -0.07 0.56 -3.00
N TYR A 132 -0.94 1.35 -2.38
CA TYR A 132 -2.39 1.13 -2.43
C TYR A 132 -3.08 1.83 -3.61
N ASN A 133 -2.45 2.83 -4.21
CA ASN A 133 -3.03 3.63 -5.30
C ASN A 133 -2.01 4.10 -6.37
N PRO A 134 -1.10 3.25 -6.85
CA PRO A 134 -0.06 3.66 -7.80
C PRO A 134 -0.64 4.19 -9.12
N HIS A 135 -1.84 3.75 -9.48
CA HIS A 135 -2.55 4.16 -10.69
C HIS A 135 -2.89 5.65 -10.74
N LEU A 136 -2.93 6.36 -9.60
CA LEU A 136 -3.18 7.79 -9.57
C LEU A 136 -1.99 8.63 -10.07
N TYR A 137 -0.80 8.04 -10.19
CA TYR A 137 0.43 8.69 -10.63
C TYR A 137 0.86 8.33 -12.04
N GLN A 138 0.03 7.62 -12.80
CA GLN A 138 0.36 7.10 -14.12
C GLN A 138 -0.86 6.96 -15.01
N SER A 139 -0.65 6.82 -16.31
CA SER A 139 -1.70 6.60 -17.31
C SER A 139 -1.21 5.63 -18.39
N LYS A 140 -2.08 5.31 -19.36
CA LYS A 140 -1.72 4.45 -20.50
C LYS A 140 -0.55 5.08 -21.27
N GLY A 141 0.57 4.37 -21.32
CA GLY A 141 1.78 4.81 -22.03
C GLY A 141 2.67 5.82 -21.30
N TRP A 142 2.30 6.20 -20.06
CA TRP A 142 3.12 7.05 -19.20
C TRP A 142 3.18 6.46 -17.80
N LEU A 143 4.32 5.86 -17.45
CA LEU A 143 4.52 5.05 -16.23
C LEU A 143 5.68 5.58 -15.37
N PRO A 144 5.63 6.82 -14.90
CA PRO A 144 6.75 7.46 -14.22
C PRO A 144 7.21 6.73 -12.95
N LEU A 145 6.29 6.05 -12.23
CA LEU A 145 6.68 5.24 -11.06
C LEU A 145 7.59 4.08 -11.46
N LYS A 146 7.26 3.39 -12.54
CA LYS A 146 8.10 2.33 -13.10
C LYS A 146 9.42 2.91 -13.59
N ASP A 147 9.35 3.99 -14.38
CA ASP A 147 10.51 4.57 -15.04
C ASP A 147 11.57 5.07 -14.05
N TYR A 148 11.16 5.80 -12.99
CA TYR A 148 12.14 6.22 -11.99
C TYR A 148 12.59 5.08 -11.06
N THR A 149 11.74 4.07 -10.85
CA THR A 149 12.15 2.87 -10.11
C THR A 149 13.24 2.12 -10.87
N ASP A 150 13.02 1.88 -12.15
CA ASP A 150 14.01 1.20 -13.01
C ASP A 150 15.32 2.00 -13.10
N ALA A 151 15.25 3.32 -13.28
CA ALA A 151 16.43 4.18 -13.29
C ALA A 151 17.21 4.09 -11.98
N ALA A 152 16.52 4.15 -10.83
CA ALA A 152 17.16 4.04 -9.50
C ALA A 152 17.81 2.67 -9.28
N LEU A 153 17.13 1.58 -9.65
CA LEU A 153 17.68 0.21 -9.54
C LEU A 153 18.89 -0.01 -10.46
N ASN A 154 18.95 0.69 -11.59
CA ASN A 154 20.09 0.68 -12.51
C ASN A 154 21.22 1.65 -12.11
N GLY A 155 21.08 2.36 -10.98
CA GLY A 155 22.08 3.30 -10.46
C GLY A 155 22.04 4.71 -11.08
N ASP A 156 21.11 5.00 -12.00
CA ASP A 156 20.92 6.35 -12.57
C ASP A 156 20.03 7.21 -11.67
N LEU A 157 20.63 7.68 -10.56
CA LEU A 157 19.95 8.52 -9.59
C LEU A 157 19.57 9.90 -10.13
N THR A 158 20.29 10.40 -11.15
CA THR A 158 20.01 11.68 -11.78
C THR A 158 18.69 11.60 -12.54
N GLU A 159 18.54 10.59 -13.39
CA GLU A 159 17.32 10.37 -14.15
C GLU A 159 16.15 9.98 -13.25
N ALA A 160 16.38 9.07 -12.28
CA ALA A 160 15.36 8.72 -11.29
C ALA A 160 14.81 9.95 -10.56
N THR A 161 15.71 10.85 -10.12
CA THR A 161 15.32 12.09 -9.43
C THR A 161 14.57 13.04 -10.36
N ARG A 162 15.00 13.16 -11.62
CA ARG A 162 14.33 13.99 -12.63
C ARG A 162 12.89 13.53 -12.86
N ILE A 163 12.70 12.23 -13.08
CA ILE A 163 11.36 11.65 -13.30
C ILE A 163 10.51 11.76 -12.03
N ALA A 164 11.04 11.41 -10.87
CA ALA A 164 10.31 11.52 -9.60
C ALA A 164 9.85 12.96 -9.30
N LYS A 165 10.64 13.97 -9.69
CA LYS A 165 10.24 15.38 -9.56
C LYS A 165 9.13 15.77 -10.54
N SER A 166 9.07 15.17 -11.72
CA SER A 166 8.06 15.51 -12.73
C SER A 166 6.62 15.21 -12.29
N ILE A 167 6.43 14.28 -11.37
CA ILE A 167 5.10 13.94 -10.82
C ILE A 167 4.73 14.74 -9.56
N GLN A 168 5.51 15.75 -9.18
CA GLN A 168 5.22 16.58 -8.01
C GLN A 168 3.80 17.20 -8.03
N PRO A 169 3.27 17.69 -9.16
CA PRO A 169 1.89 18.17 -9.19
C PRO A 169 0.85 17.12 -8.80
N LEU A 170 1.09 15.85 -9.13
CA LEU A 170 0.20 14.76 -8.73
C LEU A 170 0.30 14.44 -7.24
N ARG A 171 1.49 14.56 -6.63
CA ARG A 171 1.65 14.42 -5.16
C ARG A 171 0.88 15.51 -4.42
N GLU A 172 0.85 16.72 -4.93
CA GLU A 172 0.08 17.83 -4.37
C GLU A 172 -1.42 17.56 -4.46
N LEU A 173 -1.90 17.06 -5.60
CA LEU A 173 -3.30 16.66 -5.76
C LEU A 173 -3.65 15.45 -4.88
N HIS A 174 -2.75 14.47 -4.78
CA HIS A 174 -2.92 13.34 -3.88
C HIS A 174 -3.03 13.80 -2.42
N ALA A 175 -2.17 14.72 -1.99
CA ALA A 175 -2.25 15.28 -0.66
C ALA A 175 -3.59 16.02 -0.43
N LYS A 176 -4.08 16.78 -1.41
CA LYS A 176 -5.36 17.49 -1.35
C LYS A 176 -6.56 16.56 -1.32
N TRP A 177 -6.65 15.64 -2.30
CA TRP A 177 -7.85 14.88 -2.57
C TRP A 177 -7.90 13.52 -1.87
N ILE A 178 -6.75 12.92 -1.59
CA ILE A 178 -6.65 11.57 -1.00
C ILE A 178 -6.25 11.67 0.46
N MET A 179 -5.07 12.22 0.77
CA MET A 179 -4.58 12.25 2.16
C MET A 179 -5.36 13.22 3.04
N GLY A 180 -5.89 14.32 2.51
CA GLY A 180 -6.72 15.25 3.26
C GLY A 180 -7.99 14.59 3.79
N TYR A 181 -8.65 13.78 3.00
CA TYR A 181 -9.83 13.01 3.41
C TYR A 181 -9.47 11.86 4.36
N TRP A 182 -8.38 11.18 4.12
CA TRP A 182 -7.87 10.12 5.00
C TRP A 182 -7.63 10.64 6.42
N ASN A 183 -6.96 11.77 6.55
CA ASN A 183 -6.65 12.39 7.85
C ASN A 183 -7.91 12.85 8.60
N SER A 184 -9.05 13.04 7.93
CA SER A 184 -10.35 13.34 8.56
C SER A 184 -11.09 12.09 9.05
N GLY A 185 -10.51 10.89 8.91
CA GLY A 185 -11.13 9.61 9.26
C GLY A 185 -12.07 9.07 8.19
N ARG A 186 -12.17 9.74 7.03
CA ARG A 186 -12.98 9.30 5.91
C ARG A 186 -12.10 8.75 4.78
N MET A 187 -12.38 7.51 4.37
CA MET A 187 -11.72 6.90 3.22
C MET A 187 -12.12 7.61 1.92
N PRO A 188 -11.15 8.06 1.09
CA PRO A 188 -11.41 8.83 -0.14
C PRO A 188 -11.76 7.92 -1.34
N ILE A 189 -12.64 6.94 -1.12
CA ILE A 189 -12.98 5.93 -2.14
C ILE A 189 -13.66 6.56 -3.36
N ALA A 190 -14.56 7.52 -3.13
CA ALA A 190 -15.28 8.19 -4.22
C ALA A 190 -14.34 9.04 -5.09
N GLU A 191 -13.42 9.74 -4.43
CA GLU A 191 -12.39 10.56 -5.07
C GLU A 191 -11.42 9.70 -5.91
N MET A 192 -10.93 8.60 -5.35
CA MET A 192 -10.04 7.66 -6.06
C MET A 192 -10.74 7.05 -7.28
N LYS A 193 -11.98 6.61 -7.15
CA LYS A 193 -12.75 6.03 -8.27
C LYS A 193 -12.97 7.04 -9.38
N TYR A 194 -13.34 8.27 -9.04
CA TYR A 194 -13.56 9.30 -10.04
C TYR A 194 -12.25 9.73 -10.72
N TRP A 195 -11.15 9.82 -9.96
CA TRP A 195 -9.82 10.05 -10.55
C TRP A 195 -9.44 8.94 -11.54
N GLN A 196 -9.71 7.68 -11.20
CA GLN A 196 -9.49 6.55 -12.12
C GLN A 196 -10.25 6.73 -13.44
N GLU A 197 -11.52 7.13 -13.38
CA GLU A 197 -12.31 7.38 -14.59
C GLU A 197 -11.70 8.49 -15.45
N LEU A 198 -11.25 9.57 -14.83
CA LEU A 198 -10.64 10.70 -15.54
C LEU A 198 -9.36 10.36 -16.29
N ILE A 199 -8.64 9.33 -15.86
CA ILE A 199 -7.41 8.85 -16.52
C ILE A 199 -7.66 7.61 -17.41
N GLY A 200 -8.92 7.33 -17.73
CA GLY A 200 -9.31 6.25 -18.65
C GLY A 200 -9.36 4.85 -18.03
N MET A 201 -9.39 4.73 -16.71
CA MET A 201 -9.63 3.48 -15.99
C MET A 201 -11.09 3.33 -15.59
N HIS A 202 -11.50 2.13 -15.18
CA HIS A 202 -12.86 1.89 -14.70
C HIS A 202 -12.96 2.11 -13.18
N GLY A 203 -13.51 3.24 -12.74
CA GLY A 203 -13.80 3.56 -11.34
C GLY A 203 -15.14 2.96 -10.86
N GLY A 204 -16.21 3.27 -11.56
CA GLY A 204 -17.58 2.86 -11.24
C GLY A 204 -18.17 3.52 -10.00
N GLU A 205 -19.38 3.15 -9.64
CA GLU A 205 -20.10 3.71 -8.51
C GLU A 205 -19.53 3.26 -7.16
N THR A 206 -19.73 4.09 -6.14
CA THR A 206 -19.42 3.71 -4.76
C THR A 206 -20.55 2.88 -4.15
N ARG A 207 -20.21 1.94 -3.27
CA ARG A 207 -21.18 1.17 -2.49
C ARG A 207 -21.45 1.83 -1.14
N PRO A 208 -22.68 1.79 -0.60
CA PRO A 208 -22.93 2.22 0.76
C PRO A 208 -21.98 1.54 1.78
N PRO A 209 -21.54 2.22 2.83
CA PRO A 209 -21.92 3.57 3.26
C PRO A 209 -21.07 4.71 2.66
N VAL A 210 -20.27 4.46 1.62
CA VAL A 210 -19.42 5.49 1.00
C VAL A 210 -20.30 6.52 0.29
N ILE A 211 -20.19 7.78 0.70
CA ILE A 211 -20.92 8.90 0.10
C ILE A 211 -20.30 9.25 -1.25
N PRO A 212 -21.09 9.29 -2.34
CA PRO A 212 -20.61 9.73 -3.65
C PRO A 212 -20.10 11.18 -3.63
N MET A 213 -19.22 11.51 -4.57
CA MET A 213 -18.84 12.92 -4.80
C MET A 213 -20.02 13.72 -5.33
N THR A 214 -20.12 14.99 -4.90
CA THR A 214 -21.02 15.96 -5.53
C THR A 214 -20.48 16.34 -6.92
N GLU A 215 -21.38 16.79 -7.82
CA GLU A 215 -20.97 17.25 -9.14
C GLU A 215 -20.04 18.48 -9.11
N GLU A 216 -20.16 19.29 -8.08
CA GLU A 216 -19.20 20.39 -7.82
C GLU A 216 -17.81 19.87 -7.55
N LYS A 217 -17.65 18.89 -6.63
CA LYS A 217 -16.36 18.26 -6.28
C LYS A 217 -15.78 17.49 -7.45
N LYS A 218 -16.59 16.86 -8.26
CA LYS A 218 -16.15 16.21 -9.50
C LYS A 218 -15.54 17.21 -10.48
N ARG A 219 -16.23 18.35 -10.71
CA ARG A 219 -15.69 19.43 -11.56
C ARG A 219 -14.39 20.01 -11.02
N GLU A 220 -14.29 20.19 -9.71
CA GLU A 220 -13.07 20.69 -9.05
C GLU A 220 -11.91 19.71 -9.29
N LEU A 221 -12.08 18.42 -8.99
CA LEU A 221 -11.02 17.41 -9.19
C LEU A 221 -10.61 17.31 -10.68
N LYS A 222 -11.59 17.28 -11.60
CA LYS A 222 -11.30 17.27 -13.05
C LYS A 222 -10.47 18.51 -13.45
N SER A 223 -10.86 19.70 -12.99
CA SER A 223 -10.13 20.95 -13.26
C SER A 223 -8.71 20.92 -12.71
N ASP A 224 -8.54 20.39 -11.51
CA ASP A 224 -7.21 20.30 -10.88
C ASP A 224 -6.30 19.34 -11.66
N LEU A 225 -6.81 18.19 -12.11
CA LEU A 225 -6.04 17.24 -12.93
C LEU A 225 -5.66 17.85 -14.30
N ILE A 226 -6.58 18.55 -14.97
CA ILE A 226 -6.29 19.24 -16.24
C ILE A 226 -5.15 20.24 -16.07
N LYS A 227 -5.12 21.00 -14.97
CA LYS A 227 -4.07 22.00 -14.71
C LYS A 227 -2.67 21.40 -14.54
N THR A 228 -2.56 20.12 -14.21
CA THR A 228 -1.24 19.47 -14.13
C THR A 228 -0.58 19.32 -15.50
N GLY A 229 -1.35 19.22 -16.57
CA GLY A 229 -0.86 18.97 -17.93
C GLY A 229 -0.19 17.60 -18.13
N LEU A 230 -0.34 16.68 -17.16
CA LEU A 230 0.37 15.39 -17.15
C LEU A 230 -0.46 14.25 -17.73
N PHE A 231 -1.78 14.43 -17.85
CA PHE A 231 -2.70 13.41 -18.38
C PHE A 231 -3.55 13.95 -19.53
N GLU A 232 -3.86 13.09 -20.47
CA GLU A 232 -5.07 13.26 -21.29
C GLU A 232 -6.29 12.86 -20.42
N ILE A 233 -7.11 13.82 -20.10
CA ILE A 233 -8.32 13.63 -19.28
C ILE A 233 -9.48 13.24 -20.21
N VAL A 234 -10.10 12.12 -19.91
CA VAL A 234 -11.28 11.60 -20.65
C VAL A 234 -12.56 12.38 -20.31
#